data_7f6bfa3598e6c7666e7acd77b55aa380
#
_entry.id   7f6bfa3598e6c7666e7acd77b55aa380
#
_cell.length_a   1.000
_cell.length_b   1.000
_cell.length_c   1.000
_cell.angle_alpha   90.00
_cell.angle_beta   90.00
_cell.angle_gamma   90.00
#
_symmetry.space_group_name_H-M   'P 1'
#
loop_
_entity.id
_entity.type
_entity.pdbx_description
1 polymer ?
#
loop_
_entity_poly.entity_id
_entity_poly.type
_entity_poly.pdbx_seq_one_letter_code
_entity_poly.pdbx_strand_id
1 'polypeptide(L)'
;MKRAVFILLSIIPVAAFAQPDNHAFEQRMTVDPADSGKLFLGINMLGFAKNNEFFDTMIEGYTLFGYQLNPYLSYNLSKNVRLDAGIYVQKDFGNDDYSEVKPTLSLKIRNNNVNFIFGTLEGSLHHRLIEPLYDFERVLNNRLENGAQVVWMKDDGLFLDAWIDWQKMIYANSTEPERFTAGVSFNKTLFTFGNMHVDLPLQLVASHQGGQIDTIDNEVITRFNMAGGLTLEGTGPDIIKSWGIKLYAASFNTNASTPVFNEDGAGFFVNPYVKTTIGLTVMGSYWYGDRFLTIQGSSLYPSANDQYPLRMDKRREFVMIRLLYDLKVAAGLTLTARAEPFYDTYAENLEYSFGLYLNFSERFFLLNAKKNR
;
A
#
# COMPACT_ATOMS: atom_id res chain seq x y z
N MET A 1 -11.74 52.75 -22.11
CA MET A 1 -11.58 52.06 -20.81
C MET A 1 -11.74 50.54 -21.04
N LYS A 2 -10.64 49.82 -21.17
CA LYS A 2 -10.62 48.34 -21.34
C LYS A 2 -10.49 47.73 -19.95
N ARG A 3 -11.51 47.01 -19.49
CA ARG A 3 -11.46 46.21 -18.24
C ARG A 3 -10.77 44.91 -18.55
N ALA A 4 -9.59 44.70 -17.98
CA ALA A 4 -8.92 43.41 -17.92
C ALA A 4 -9.54 42.58 -16.83
N VAL A 5 -10.15 41.45 -17.20
CA VAL A 5 -10.63 40.42 -16.27
C VAL A 5 -9.45 39.51 -15.97
N PHE A 6 -8.91 39.57 -14.75
CA PHE A 6 -7.95 38.60 -14.25
C PHE A 6 -8.72 37.35 -13.81
N ILE A 7 -8.63 36.28 -14.56
CA ILE A 7 -9.07 34.95 -14.13
C ILE A 7 -7.96 34.37 -13.24
N LEU A 8 -8.22 34.35 -11.93
CA LEU A 8 -7.39 33.66 -10.96
C LEU A 8 -7.62 32.15 -11.15
N LEU A 9 -6.72 31.48 -11.88
CA LEU A 9 -6.68 30.01 -11.92
C LEU A 9 -6.14 29.53 -10.55
N SER A 10 -7.02 29.02 -9.71
CA SER A 10 -6.65 28.28 -8.50
C SER A 10 -6.01 26.96 -8.93
N ILE A 11 -4.70 26.87 -8.81
CA ILE A 11 -3.93 25.63 -8.99
C ILE A 11 -4.25 24.75 -7.77
N ILE A 12 -5.14 23.77 -7.97
CA ILE A 12 -5.34 22.69 -6.97
C ILE A 12 -4.18 21.73 -7.17
N PRO A 13 -3.31 21.50 -6.16
CA PRO A 13 -2.25 20.51 -6.28
C PRO A 13 -2.86 19.12 -6.42
N VAL A 14 -2.70 18.49 -7.57
CA VAL A 14 -3.05 17.07 -7.77
C VAL A 14 -1.90 16.26 -7.18
N ALA A 15 -2.16 15.60 -6.05
CA ALA A 15 -1.20 14.66 -5.49
C ALA A 15 -1.01 13.47 -6.44
N ALA A 16 0.20 13.27 -6.92
CA ALA A 16 0.58 12.15 -7.78
C ALA A 16 0.77 10.87 -6.93
N PHE A 17 0.19 9.75 -7.37
CA PHE A 17 0.27 8.47 -6.65
C PHE A 17 0.88 7.40 -7.56
N ALA A 18 1.91 6.74 -7.06
CA ALA A 18 2.69 5.72 -7.80
C ALA A 18 2.01 4.34 -7.92
N GLN A 19 0.87 4.12 -7.28
CA GLN A 19 0.11 2.85 -7.29
C GLN A 19 -1.18 2.94 -8.13
N PRO A 20 -1.85 1.78 -8.42
CA PRO A 20 -3.25 1.78 -8.79
C PRO A 20 -4.07 2.69 -7.88
N ASP A 21 -5.17 3.23 -8.37
CA ASP A 21 -6.05 4.06 -7.53
C ASP A 21 -6.67 3.22 -6.42
N ASN A 22 -6.00 3.22 -5.29
CA ASN A 22 -6.40 2.50 -4.09
C ASN A 22 -6.95 3.43 -3.01
N HIS A 23 -7.30 4.67 -3.36
CA HIS A 23 -7.80 5.67 -2.40
C HIS A 23 -8.99 5.19 -1.58
N ALA A 24 -9.86 4.35 -2.16
CA ALA A 24 -10.99 3.78 -1.45
C ALA A 24 -10.58 2.90 -0.25
N PHE A 25 -9.34 2.39 -0.23
CA PHE A 25 -8.81 1.52 0.82
C PHE A 25 -7.89 2.25 1.80
N GLU A 26 -7.55 3.52 1.55
CA GLU A 26 -6.68 4.30 2.41
C GLU A 26 -7.43 4.77 3.67
N GLN A 27 -6.82 4.59 4.83
CA GLN A 27 -7.35 4.99 6.14
C GLN A 27 -6.34 5.92 6.83
N ARG A 28 -6.33 7.20 6.42
CA ARG A 28 -5.36 8.18 6.94
C ARG A 28 -5.79 8.77 8.27
N MET A 29 -4.85 8.86 9.19
CA MET A 29 -5.01 9.59 10.45
C MET A 29 -4.75 11.08 10.22
N THR A 30 -5.80 11.86 9.99
CA THR A 30 -5.67 13.32 9.85
C THR A 30 -5.49 13.97 11.21
N VAL A 31 -4.52 14.88 11.36
CA VAL A 31 -4.34 15.75 12.52
C VAL A 31 -4.81 17.15 12.12
N ASP A 32 -6.01 17.53 12.57
CA ASP A 32 -6.57 18.87 12.32
C ASP A 32 -6.40 19.75 13.57
N PRO A 33 -5.74 20.91 13.48
CA PRO A 33 -5.64 21.85 14.59
C PRO A 33 -6.99 22.28 15.19
N ALA A 34 -8.06 22.29 14.38
CA ALA A 34 -9.42 22.62 14.81
C ALA A 34 -10.05 21.56 15.72
N ASP A 35 -9.51 20.33 15.72
CA ASP A 35 -9.97 19.22 16.55
C ASP A 35 -9.27 19.15 17.92
N SER A 36 -8.37 20.08 18.23
CA SER A 36 -7.62 20.08 19.50
C SER A 36 -8.54 20.03 20.74
N GLY A 37 -8.38 19.00 21.57
CA GLY A 37 -9.18 18.73 22.77
C GLY A 37 -10.46 17.95 22.50
N LYS A 38 -10.74 17.55 21.26
CA LYS A 38 -11.93 16.78 20.92
C LYS A 38 -11.65 15.29 20.93
N LEU A 39 -12.67 14.54 21.34
CA LEU A 39 -12.74 13.08 21.30
C LEU A 39 -13.74 12.64 20.22
N PHE A 40 -13.37 11.65 19.43
CA PHE A 40 -14.21 11.04 18.40
C PHE A 40 -14.26 9.52 18.59
N LEU A 41 -15.37 8.92 18.15
CA LEU A 41 -15.45 7.50 17.82
C LEU A 41 -15.18 7.35 16.32
N GLY A 42 -14.15 6.62 15.95
CA GLY A 42 -13.90 6.25 14.56
C GLY A 42 -14.31 4.81 14.29
N ILE A 43 -14.76 4.54 13.08
CA ILE A 43 -15.08 3.20 12.61
C ILE A 43 -14.50 3.05 11.22
N ASN A 44 -13.58 2.08 11.05
CA ASN A 44 -13.12 1.61 9.76
C ASN A 44 -13.65 0.19 9.54
N MET A 45 -14.21 -0.07 8.37
CA MET A 45 -14.70 -1.39 7.97
C MET A 45 -14.32 -1.65 6.51
N LEU A 46 -13.96 -2.90 6.22
CA LEU A 46 -13.76 -3.42 4.88
C LEU A 46 -14.47 -4.76 4.76
N GLY A 47 -15.53 -4.83 3.95
CA GLY A 47 -16.06 -6.09 3.46
C GLY A 47 -15.37 -6.45 2.15
N PHE A 48 -15.03 -7.70 1.93
CA PHE A 48 -14.32 -8.13 0.73
C PHE A 48 -14.78 -9.48 0.24
N ALA A 49 -14.84 -9.62 -1.09
CA ALA A 49 -14.96 -10.86 -1.82
C ALA A 49 -13.98 -10.77 -2.99
N LYS A 50 -12.92 -11.56 -2.99
CA LYS A 50 -11.95 -11.64 -4.07
C LYS A 50 -11.74 -13.09 -4.46
N ASN A 51 -11.78 -13.37 -5.77
CA ASN A 51 -11.49 -14.68 -6.32
C ASN A 51 -10.36 -14.57 -7.34
N ASN A 52 -9.33 -15.38 -7.16
CA ASN A 52 -8.19 -15.53 -8.05
C ASN A 52 -8.35 -16.87 -8.79
N GLU A 53 -8.62 -16.82 -10.09
CA GLU A 53 -8.71 -17.97 -10.98
C GLU A 53 -7.38 -18.11 -11.72
N PHE A 54 -6.40 -18.72 -11.04
CA PHE A 54 -5.08 -18.99 -11.55
C PHE A 54 -4.94 -20.48 -11.81
N PHE A 55 -4.56 -20.86 -13.01
CA PHE A 55 -4.51 -22.22 -13.50
C PHE A 55 -3.09 -22.70 -13.80
N ASP A 56 -2.13 -21.77 -13.72
CA ASP A 56 -0.72 -22.08 -13.91
C ASP A 56 -0.14 -22.78 -12.69
N THR A 57 0.96 -23.48 -12.92
CA THR A 57 1.73 -24.16 -11.88
C THR A 57 2.60 -23.22 -11.05
N MET A 58 2.71 -21.94 -11.44
CA MET A 58 3.52 -20.94 -10.72
C MET A 58 2.76 -20.30 -9.57
N ILE A 59 1.44 -20.13 -9.72
CA ILE A 59 0.59 -19.48 -8.74
C ILE A 59 -0.70 -20.28 -8.61
N GLU A 60 -1.16 -20.49 -7.38
CA GLU A 60 -2.46 -21.14 -7.16
C GLU A 60 -3.58 -20.12 -7.04
N GLY A 61 -4.76 -20.48 -7.59
CA GLY A 61 -5.98 -19.74 -7.41
C GLY A 61 -6.57 -19.95 -6.02
N TYR A 62 -7.17 -18.92 -5.44
CA TYR A 62 -7.84 -18.97 -4.14
C TYR A 62 -8.89 -17.88 -4.00
N THR A 63 -9.78 -18.04 -3.03
CA THR A 63 -10.83 -17.08 -2.71
C THR A 63 -10.59 -16.47 -1.34
N LEU A 64 -10.72 -15.14 -1.24
CA LEU A 64 -10.77 -14.39 0.01
C LEU A 64 -12.17 -13.80 0.15
N PHE A 65 -12.87 -14.15 1.24
CA PHE A 65 -14.23 -13.68 1.48
C PHE A 65 -14.46 -13.44 2.97
N GLY A 66 -14.72 -12.19 3.36
CA GLY A 66 -14.83 -11.84 4.76
C GLY A 66 -15.03 -10.35 5.01
N TYR A 67 -14.75 -9.95 6.25
CA TYR A 67 -14.75 -8.54 6.64
C TYR A 67 -13.69 -8.24 7.69
N GLN A 68 -13.31 -6.97 7.73
CA GLN A 68 -12.47 -6.35 8.74
C GLN A 68 -13.27 -5.23 9.41
N LEU A 69 -13.09 -5.07 10.72
CA LEU A 69 -13.71 -4.00 11.50
C LEU A 69 -12.67 -3.45 12.48
N ASN A 70 -12.51 -2.13 12.50
CA ASN A 70 -11.64 -1.44 13.45
C ASN A 70 -12.37 -0.23 14.05
N PRO A 71 -13.15 -0.41 15.13
CA PRO A 71 -13.62 0.69 15.96
C PRO A 71 -12.48 1.22 16.83
N TYR A 72 -12.38 2.55 16.95
CA TYR A 72 -11.34 3.20 17.74
C TYR A 72 -11.82 4.53 18.35
N LEU A 73 -11.26 4.88 19.50
CA LEU A 73 -11.38 6.22 20.06
C LEU A 73 -10.20 7.07 19.58
N SER A 74 -10.49 8.28 19.13
CA SER A 74 -9.51 9.23 18.60
C SER A 74 -9.54 10.51 19.44
N TYR A 75 -8.46 10.77 20.17
CA TYR A 75 -8.32 11.95 20.99
C TYR A 75 -7.22 12.88 20.47
N ASN A 76 -7.60 14.11 20.12
CA ASN A 76 -6.67 15.14 19.70
C ASN A 76 -6.11 15.88 20.94
N LEU A 77 -4.99 15.42 21.49
CA LEU A 77 -4.35 15.97 22.70
C LEU A 77 -3.99 17.44 22.53
N SER A 78 -3.57 17.82 21.32
CA SER A 78 -3.21 19.20 20.98
C SER A 78 -3.50 19.49 19.50
N LYS A 79 -3.14 20.68 19.03
CA LYS A 79 -3.22 21.05 17.60
C LYS A 79 -2.39 20.15 16.69
N ASN A 80 -1.38 19.48 17.25
CA ASN A 80 -0.38 18.74 16.49
C ASN A 80 -0.25 17.28 16.91
N VAL A 81 -1.02 16.82 17.92
CA VAL A 81 -0.88 15.48 18.47
C VAL A 81 -2.25 14.81 18.55
N ARG A 82 -2.35 13.64 17.92
CA ARG A 82 -3.52 12.75 17.94
C ARG A 82 -3.12 11.38 18.45
N LEU A 83 -3.96 10.82 19.32
CA LEU A 83 -3.87 9.46 19.86
C LEU A 83 -5.11 8.69 19.46
N ASP A 84 -4.94 7.55 18.81
CA ASP A 84 -6.01 6.61 18.50
C ASP A 84 -5.78 5.31 19.28
N ALA A 85 -6.84 4.76 19.88
CA ALA A 85 -6.82 3.45 20.54
C ALA A 85 -8.08 2.66 20.19
N GLY A 86 -7.93 1.43 19.75
CA GLY A 86 -9.03 0.61 19.25
C GLY A 86 -8.75 -0.88 19.26
N ILE A 87 -9.58 -1.60 18.55
CA ILE A 87 -9.45 -3.03 18.32
C ILE A 87 -9.68 -3.33 16.84
N TYR A 88 -8.81 -4.11 16.25
CA TYR A 88 -8.98 -4.66 14.92
C TYR A 88 -9.48 -6.09 15.00
N VAL A 89 -10.47 -6.40 14.17
CA VAL A 89 -11.08 -7.72 14.07
C VAL A 89 -11.19 -8.09 12.60
N GLN A 90 -10.75 -9.30 12.25
CA GLN A 90 -10.98 -9.91 10.94
C GLN A 90 -11.74 -11.22 11.08
N LYS A 91 -12.70 -11.42 10.18
CA LYS A 91 -13.48 -12.65 10.05
C LYS A 91 -13.49 -13.08 8.59
N ASP A 92 -12.93 -14.24 8.32
CA ASP A 92 -13.08 -14.91 7.04
C ASP A 92 -14.32 -15.82 7.11
N PHE A 93 -15.21 -15.68 6.12
CA PHE A 93 -16.44 -16.46 6.08
C PHE A 93 -16.14 -17.94 5.82
N GLY A 94 -16.88 -18.81 6.48
CA GLY A 94 -16.66 -20.24 6.46
C GLY A 94 -15.76 -20.78 7.60
N ASN A 95 -15.00 -19.92 8.27
CA ASN A 95 -14.24 -20.28 9.46
C ASN A 95 -15.11 -20.10 10.73
N ASP A 96 -14.92 -20.94 11.75
CA ASP A 96 -15.66 -20.83 13.00
C ASP A 96 -15.19 -19.64 13.85
N ASP A 97 -13.88 -19.44 13.92
CA ASP A 97 -13.24 -18.39 14.71
C ASP A 97 -12.96 -17.11 13.90
N TYR A 98 -12.64 -16.02 14.60
CA TYR A 98 -12.06 -14.85 13.99
C TYR A 98 -10.64 -15.14 13.52
N SER A 99 -10.30 -14.69 12.32
CA SER A 99 -8.96 -14.89 11.76
C SER A 99 -7.92 -14.02 12.46
N GLU A 100 -8.34 -12.85 12.94
CA GLU A 100 -7.47 -11.96 13.69
C GLU A 100 -8.27 -11.09 14.67
N VAL A 101 -7.73 -10.92 15.90
CA VAL A 101 -8.22 -9.93 16.90
C VAL A 101 -7.00 -9.30 17.53
N LYS A 102 -6.77 -8.01 17.27
CA LYS A 102 -5.58 -7.28 17.78
C LYS A 102 -5.96 -5.91 18.34
N PRO A 103 -5.38 -5.48 19.49
CA PRO A 103 -5.46 -4.09 19.90
C PRO A 103 -4.70 -3.21 18.92
N THR A 104 -5.21 -2.00 18.69
CA THR A 104 -4.54 -0.97 17.89
C THR A 104 -4.27 0.27 18.75
N LEU A 105 -3.08 0.83 18.64
CA LEU A 105 -2.67 2.06 19.31
C LEU A 105 -1.79 2.86 18.36
N SER A 106 -2.18 4.10 18.06
CA SER A 106 -1.41 4.99 17.18
C SER A 106 -1.24 6.35 17.82
N LEU A 107 -0.01 6.82 17.94
CA LEU A 107 0.33 8.18 18.28
C LEU A 107 0.85 8.88 17.03
N LYS A 108 0.16 9.95 16.58
CA LYS A 108 0.59 10.77 15.46
C LYS A 108 0.96 12.19 15.94
N ILE A 109 2.16 12.61 15.58
CA ILE A 109 2.68 13.96 15.85
C ILE A 109 2.92 14.65 14.51
N ARG A 110 2.27 15.77 14.29
CA ARG A 110 2.43 16.59 13.10
C ARG A 110 3.30 17.82 13.41
N ASN A 111 4.35 18.00 12.62
CA ASN A 111 5.17 19.22 12.64
C ASN A 111 5.27 19.77 11.22
N ASN A 112 4.51 20.81 10.93
CA ASN A 112 4.35 21.36 9.57
C ASN A 112 3.97 20.24 8.56
N ASN A 113 4.87 19.92 7.64
CA ASN A 113 4.71 18.97 6.57
C ASN A 113 5.20 17.56 6.92
N VAL A 114 5.73 17.37 8.13
CA VAL A 114 6.25 16.09 8.62
C VAL A 114 5.28 15.51 9.65
N ASN A 115 4.93 14.23 9.47
CA ASN A 115 4.18 13.45 10.43
C ASN A 115 5.07 12.33 10.95
N PHE A 116 5.12 12.19 12.25
CA PHE A 116 5.70 11.01 12.93
C PHE A 116 4.57 10.18 13.49
N ILE A 117 4.61 8.87 13.27
CA ILE A 117 3.62 7.91 13.73
C ILE A 117 4.34 6.81 14.50
N PHE A 118 3.80 6.44 15.66
CA PHE A 118 4.32 5.37 16.51
C PHE A 118 3.18 4.46 16.96
N GLY A 119 3.42 3.14 16.95
CA GLY A 119 2.43 2.11 17.25
C GLY A 119 1.87 1.49 15.99
N THR A 120 0.54 1.41 15.83
CA THR A 120 -0.08 0.96 14.57
C THR A 120 0.08 2.06 13.53
N LEU A 121 0.71 1.71 12.39
CA LEU A 121 1.13 2.65 11.34
C LEU A 121 -0.01 3.00 10.37
N GLU A 122 0.17 4.09 9.62
CA GLU A 122 -0.50 4.27 8.32
C GLU A 122 0.24 3.39 7.30
N GLY A 123 0.09 2.09 7.41
CA GLY A 123 0.81 1.11 6.62
C GLY A 123 0.14 0.78 5.28
N SER A 124 0.50 -0.36 4.72
CA SER A 124 -0.15 -0.92 3.54
C SER A 124 -0.03 0.00 2.31
N LEU A 125 -1.14 0.32 1.67
CA LEU A 125 -1.17 1.12 0.44
C LEU A 125 -0.71 2.58 0.61
N HIS A 126 -0.63 3.08 1.85
CA HIS A 126 -0.11 4.44 2.11
C HIS A 126 1.39 4.57 1.80
N HIS A 127 2.13 3.47 1.81
CA HIS A 127 3.55 3.46 1.43
C HIS A 127 3.78 3.78 -0.05
N ARG A 128 2.76 3.69 -0.89
CA ARG A 128 2.82 4.01 -2.33
C ARG A 128 3.88 3.22 -3.09
N LEU A 129 4.13 1.99 -2.67
CA LEU A 129 5.02 1.07 -3.36
C LEU A 129 4.36 0.50 -4.61
N ILE A 130 5.16 0.15 -5.63
CA ILE A 130 4.65 -0.60 -6.79
C ILE A 130 4.30 -2.03 -6.39
N GLU A 131 3.38 -2.69 -7.11
CA GLU A 131 2.91 -4.04 -6.78
C GLU A 131 3.99 -5.12 -6.75
N PRO A 132 5.04 -5.09 -7.58
CA PRO A 132 6.17 -5.99 -7.42
C PRO A 132 6.85 -5.90 -6.04
N LEU A 133 6.69 -4.78 -5.31
CA LEU A 133 7.27 -4.55 -3.99
C LEU A 133 6.24 -4.64 -2.85
N TYR A 134 4.95 -4.40 -3.12
CA TYR A 134 3.89 -4.44 -2.11
C TYR A 134 2.56 -4.89 -2.70
N ASP A 135 2.07 -6.03 -2.25
CA ASP A 135 0.83 -6.64 -2.71
C ASP A 135 -0.41 -5.91 -2.19
N PHE A 136 -1.37 -5.67 -3.08
CA PHE A 136 -2.70 -5.16 -2.71
C PHE A 136 -3.41 -6.10 -1.72
N GLU A 137 -3.26 -7.41 -1.85
CA GLU A 137 -3.96 -8.39 -1.00
C GLU A 137 -3.54 -8.34 0.47
N ARG A 138 -2.40 -7.72 0.78
CA ARG A 138 -2.03 -7.45 2.17
C ARG A 138 -3.06 -6.59 2.91
N VAL A 139 -3.84 -5.76 2.18
CA VAL A 139 -5.01 -5.06 2.75
C VAL A 139 -6.06 -6.04 3.28
N LEU A 140 -6.16 -7.24 2.70
CA LEU A 140 -7.18 -8.24 3.01
C LEU A 140 -6.71 -9.27 4.05
N ASN A 141 -5.41 -9.59 4.08
CA ASN A 141 -4.87 -10.72 4.86
C ASN A 141 -3.75 -10.35 5.85
N ASN A 142 -3.16 -9.16 5.73
CA ASN A 142 -2.06 -8.71 6.62
C ASN A 142 -1.99 -7.17 6.68
N ARG A 143 -3.11 -6.57 7.12
CA ARG A 143 -3.31 -5.12 7.06
C ARG A 143 -2.52 -4.32 8.08
N LEU A 144 -2.36 -4.87 9.30
CA LEU A 144 -1.75 -4.11 10.41
C LEU A 144 -0.23 -4.17 10.34
N GLU A 145 0.39 -3.02 10.40
CA GLU A 145 1.82 -2.82 10.58
C GLU A 145 2.05 -2.05 11.88
N ASN A 146 3.04 -2.45 12.68
CA ASN A 146 3.29 -1.87 13.99
C ASN A 146 4.76 -1.50 14.17
N GLY A 147 5.00 -0.24 14.55
CA GLY A 147 6.37 0.26 14.71
C GLY A 147 6.48 1.76 14.70
N ALA A 148 7.29 2.30 13.80
CA ALA A 148 7.50 3.74 13.64
C ALA A 148 7.49 4.14 12.15
N GLN A 149 6.93 5.32 11.86
CA GLN A 149 6.82 5.84 10.50
C GLN A 149 7.01 7.34 10.49
N VAL A 150 7.69 7.85 9.47
CA VAL A 150 7.84 9.27 9.17
C VAL A 150 7.32 9.54 7.78
N VAL A 151 6.32 10.42 7.67
CA VAL A 151 5.76 10.85 6.39
C VAL A 151 6.03 12.35 6.20
N TRP A 152 6.70 12.70 5.12
CA TRP A 152 6.97 14.07 4.73
C TRP A 152 6.36 14.37 3.36
N MET A 153 5.44 15.32 3.33
CA MET A 153 4.77 15.75 2.10
C MET A 153 4.84 17.25 1.95
N LYS A 154 5.13 17.72 0.72
CA LYS A 154 5.09 19.14 0.35
C LYS A 154 4.27 19.36 -0.92
N ASP A 155 3.75 20.57 -1.07
CA ASP A 155 2.93 20.95 -2.22
C ASP A 155 3.72 21.00 -3.54
N ASP A 156 5.06 20.98 -3.48
CA ASP A 156 5.97 20.95 -4.64
C ASP A 156 6.19 19.55 -5.23
N GLY A 157 5.32 18.59 -4.89
CA GLY A 157 5.37 17.21 -5.36
C GLY A 157 6.39 16.33 -4.62
N LEU A 158 6.90 16.78 -3.45
CA LEU A 158 7.72 15.93 -2.60
C LEU A 158 6.84 15.02 -1.74
N PHE A 159 7.12 13.73 -1.80
CA PHE A 159 6.63 12.71 -0.89
C PHE A 159 7.79 11.86 -0.39
N LEU A 160 7.87 11.64 0.90
CA LEU A 160 8.77 10.68 1.55
C LEU A 160 7.98 9.96 2.62
N ASP A 161 8.02 8.64 2.60
CA ASP A 161 7.53 7.76 3.64
C ASP A 161 8.64 6.79 4.01
N ALA A 162 9.02 6.76 5.29
CA ALA A 162 10.02 5.85 5.82
C ALA A 162 9.45 5.17 7.06
N TRP A 163 9.49 3.83 7.10
CA TRP A 163 8.86 3.05 8.17
C TRP A 163 9.67 1.83 8.57
N ILE A 164 9.35 1.32 9.74
CA ILE A 164 9.72 -0.01 10.22
C ILE A 164 8.49 -0.67 10.83
N ASP A 165 8.20 -1.89 10.38
CA ASP A 165 7.16 -2.78 10.91
C ASP A 165 7.83 -3.94 11.66
N TRP A 166 7.60 -4.01 12.97
CA TRP A 166 8.18 -5.04 13.83
C TRP A 166 7.24 -6.22 13.94
N GLN A 167 7.54 -7.29 13.23
CA GLN A 167 6.64 -8.44 13.06
C GLN A 167 6.82 -9.49 14.16
N LYS A 168 8.03 -9.68 14.66
CA LYS A 168 8.34 -10.62 15.72
C LYS A 168 9.43 -10.08 16.66
N MET A 169 9.07 -9.83 17.92
CA MET A 169 10.02 -9.52 18.97
C MET A 169 10.50 -10.85 19.61
N ILE A 170 11.79 -10.90 19.94
CA ILE A 170 12.38 -12.02 20.67
C ILE A 170 12.95 -11.57 22.01
N TYR A 171 13.06 -12.52 22.94
CA TYR A 171 13.66 -12.37 24.25
C TYR A 171 14.73 -13.44 24.44
N ALA A 172 15.57 -13.31 25.46
CA ALA A 172 16.57 -14.32 25.79
C ALA A 172 15.92 -15.73 25.91
N ASN A 173 16.51 -16.72 25.25
CA ASN A 173 16.02 -18.10 25.11
C ASN A 173 14.79 -18.25 24.18
N SER A 174 14.51 -17.30 23.28
CA SER A 174 13.51 -17.48 22.23
C SER A 174 13.91 -18.63 21.31
N THR A 175 12.92 -19.41 20.87
CA THR A 175 13.08 -20.49 19.88
C THR A 175 12.73 -20.06 18.46
N GLU A 176 12.39 -18.78 18.26
CA GLU A 176 12.05 -18.20 16.97
C GLU A 176 12.99 -17.02 16.65
N PRO A 177 13.28 -16.78 15.38
CA PRO A 177 14.09 -15.64 14.97
C PRO A 177 13.30 -14.32 15.09
N GLU A 178 14.00 -13.23 15.38
CA GLU A 178 13.48 -11.87 15.22
C GLU A 178 13.09 -11.61 13.77
N ARG A 179 12.01 -10.85 13.54
CA ARG A 179 11.60 -10.44 12.20
C ARG A 179 11.07 -9.02 12.18
N PHE A 180 11.55 -8.24 11.23
CA PHE A 180 11.00 -6.94 10.89
C PHE A 180 11.12 -6.66 9.39
N THR A 181 10.29 -5.74 8.92
CA THR A 181 10.39 -5.16 7.59
C THR A 181 10.49 -3.65 7.72
N ALA A 182 11.36 -3.04 6.94
CA ALA A 182 11.50 -1.60 6.87
C ALA A 182 11.46 -1.15 5.41
N GLY A 183 11.05 0.08 5.17
CA GLY A 183 11.03 0.59 3.82
C GLY A 183 11.11 2.10 3.73
N VAL A 184 11.36 2.55 2.51
CA VAL A 184 11.33 3.95 2.12
C VAL A 184 10.66 4.06 0.77
N SER A 185 9.68 4.97 0.68
CA SER A 185 9.09 5.40 -0.59
C SER A 185 9.28 6.90 -0.74
N PHE A 186 9.93 7.29 -1.82
CA PHE A 186 10.23 8.67 -2.17
C PHE A 186 9.64 8.99 -3.53
N ASN A 187 9.06 10.17 -3.68
CA ASN A 187 8.67 10.74 -4.97
C ASN A 187 8.98 12.23 -5.00
N LYS A 188 9.49 12.72 -6.12
CA LYS A 188 9.73 14.13 -6.35
C LYS A 188 9.36 14.52 -7.75
N THR A 189 8.48 15.54 -7.87
CA THR A 189 8.22 16.17 -9.16
C THR A 189 9.48 16.89 -9.63
N LEU A 190 10.00 16.48 -10.79
CA LEU A 190 11.19 17.05 -11.41
C LEU A 190 10.84 18.33 -12.18
N PHE A 191 9.78 18.25 -12.97
CA PHE A 191 9.29 19.39 -13.77
C PHE A 191 7.82 19.24 -14.12
N THR A 192 7.15 20.37 -14.30
CA THR A 192 5.74 20.48 -14.71
C THR A 192 5.66 21.31 -15.98
N PHE A 193 4.86 20.86 -16.93
CA PHE A 193 4.61 21.57 -18.18
C PHE A 193 3.13 21.46 -18.58
N GLY A 194 2.46 22.59 -18.60
CA GLY A 194 1.01 22.65 -18.80
C GLY A 194 0.26 21.90 -17.70
N ASN A 195 -0.55 20.93 -18.10
CA ASN A 195 -1.30 20.05 -17.20
C ASN A 195 -0.61 18.70 -16.91
N MET A 196 0.66 18.56 -17.26
CA MET A 196 1.46 17.35 -17.10
C MET A 196 2.63 17.59 -16.16
N HIS A 197 3.08 16.54 -15.48
CA HIS A 197 4.30 16.53 -14.67
C HIS A 197 5.07 15.23 -14.83
N VAL A 198 6.37 15.32 -14.59
CA VAL A 198 7.27 14.18 -14.56
C VAL A 198 7.83 14.05 -13.15
N ASP A 199 7.69 12.86 -12.58
CA ASP A 199 8.20 12.55 -11.24
C ASP A 199 9.31 11.50 -11.28
N LEU A 200 10.15 11.55 -10.25
CA LEU A 200 11.18 10.56 -9.92
C LEU A 200 10.75 9.80 -8.66
N PRO A 201 10.16 8.61 -8.80
CA PRO A 201 9.93 7.71 -7.69
C PRO A 201 11.17 6.84 -7.40
N LEU A 202 11.49 6.66 -6.11
CA LEU A 202 12.48 5.73 -5.60
C LEU A 202 11.90 4.95 -4.44
N GLN A 203 12.08 3.63 -4.40
CA GLN A 203 11.47 2.73 -3.44
C GLN A 203 12.45 1.70 -2.94
N LEU A 204 12.39 1.39 -1.65
CA LEU A 204 13.17 0.35 -0.99
C LEU A 204 12.29 -0.37 0.02
N VAL A 205 12.34 -1.69 0.02
CA VAL A 205 11.82 -2.56 1.09
C VAL A 205 12.96 -3.48 1.52
N ALA A 206 13.19 -3.58 2.82
CA ALA A 206 14.16 -4.49 3.42
C ALA A 206 13.47 -5.36 4.46
N SER A 207 13.68 -6.67 4.43
CA SER A 207 13.28 -7.57 5.50
C SER A 207 14.49 -8.17 6.18
N HIS A 208 14.42 -8.32 7.49
CA HIS A 208 15.44 -8.97 8.29
C HIS A 208 14.83 -10.11 9.10
N GLN A 209 15.53 -11.23 9.12
CA GLN A 209 15.21 -12.38 9.96
C GLN A 209 16.50 -12.88 10.60
N GLY A 210 16.47 -13.09 11.91
CA GLY A 210 17.61 -13.57 12.70
C GLY A 210 17.82 -12.70 13.94
N GLY A 211 18.60 -13.15 14.88
CA GLY A 211 18.87 -12.42 16.11
C GLY A 211 20.11 -12.94 16.82
N GLN A 212 20.66 -12.13 17.74
CA GLN A 212 21.86 -12.49 18.52
C GLN A 212 21.53 -13.22 19.82
N ILE A 213 20.27 -13.22 20.23
CA ILE A 213 19.82 -13.72 21.54
C ILE A 213 18.89 -14.93 21.45
N ASP A 214 18.60 -15.43 20.26
CA ASP A 214 17.92 -16.70 20.07
C ASP A 214 18.86 -17.87 20.46
N THR A 215 18.28 -18.97 20.88
CA THR A 215 19.04 -20.17 21.27
C THR A 215 19.16 -21.19 20.14
N ILE A 216 18.62 -20.86 18.97
CA ILE A 216 18.61 -21.71 17.79
C ILE A 216 19.63 -21.14 16.81
N ASP A 217 20.41 -22.02 16.18
CA ASP A 217 21.30 -21.67 15.07
C ASP A 217 20.45 -21.38 13.80
N ASN A 218 19.68 -20.30 13.87
CA ASN A 218 18.85 -19.82 12.76
C ASN A 218 19.69 -18.98 11.81
N GLU A 219 19.45 -19.17 10.53
CA GLU A 219 20.05 -18.32 9.51
C GLU A 219 19.67 -16.85 9.72
N VAL A 220 20.68 -15.99 9.67
CA VAL A 220 20.46 -14.55 9.53
C VAL A 220 20.29 -14.21 8.06
N ILE A 221 19.12 -13.74 7.70
CA ILE A 221 18.77 -13.41 6.32
C ILE A 221 18.26 -11.98 6.25
N THR A 222 18.89 -11.19 5.38
CA THR A 222 18.41 -9.85 5.02
C THR A 222 18.12 -9.80 3.53
N ARG A 223 16.92 -9.40 3.15
CA ARG A 223 16.48 -9.26 1.76
C ARG A 223 16.17 -7.83 1.45
N PHE A 224 16.40 -7.43 0.20
CA PHE A 224 16.13 -6.09 -0.31
C PHE A 224 15.35 -6.18 -1.60
N ASN A 225 14.27 -5.39 -1.72
CA ASN A 225 13.67 -5.00 -2.99
C ASN A 225 13.87 -3.50 -3.19
N MET A 226 14.31 -3.12 -4.37
CA MET A 226 14.45 -1.71 -4.75
C MET A 226 13.70 -1.47 -6.06
N ALA A 227 13.16 -0.28 -6.22
CA ALA A 227 12.64 0.17 -7.50
C ALA A 227 12.91 1.66 -7.70
N GLY A 228 13.19 2.03 -8.91
CA GLY A 228 13.36 3.42 -9.32
C GLY A 228 12.91 3.63 -10.75
N GLY A 229 12.44 4.83 -11.06
CA GLY A 229 11.86 5.03 -12.37
C GLY A 229 11.51 6.47 -12.70
N LEU A 230 10.66 6.61 -13.69
CA LEU A 230 10.06 7.89 -14.10
C LEU A 230 8.55 7.68 -14.28
N THR A 231 7.77 8.67 -13.85
CA THR A 231 6.34 8.72 -14.14
C THR A 231 6.01 9.99 -14.89
N LEU A 232 5.16 9.88 -15.91
CA LEU A 232 4.54 11.00 -16.60
C LEU A 232 3.05 10.93 -16.32
N GLU A 233 2.51 11.98 -15.73
CA GLU A 233 1.09 12.07 -15.38
C GLU A 233 0.50 13.41 -15.80
N GLY A 234 -0.79 13.40 -16.11
CA GLY A 234 -1.49 14.59 -16.51
C GLY A 234 -3.00 14.54 -16.27
N THR A 235 -3.64 15.70 -16.36
CA THR A 235 -5.11 15.79 -16.37
C THR A 235 -5.62 15.76 -17.80
N GLY A 236 -6.78 15.14 -18.02
CA GLY A 236 -7.44 15.06 -19.32
C GLY A 236 -8.65 15.99 -19.42
N PRO A 237 -9.19 16.16 -20.62
CA PRO A 237 -10.44 16.90 -20.85
C PRO A 237 -11.67 16.02 -20.53
N ASP A 238 -12.79 16.66 -20.31
CA ASP A 238 -14.14 16.08 -20.21
C ASP A 238 -14.24 14.93 -19.19
N ILE A 239 -14.46 13.73 -19.67
CA ILE A 239 -14.62 12.53 -18.86
C ILE A 239 -13.30 12.00 -18.30
N ILE A 240 -12.16 12.37 -18.85
CA ILE A 240 -10.84 11.93 -18.39
C ILE A 240 -10.39 12.81 -17.23
N LYS A 241 -10.40 12.28 -16.03
CA LYS A 241 -9.92 12.97 -14.83
C LYS A 241 -8.40 13.11 -14.83
N SER A 242 -7.71 11.99 -15.06
CA SER A 242 -6.24 11.94 -15.17
C SER A 242 -5.81 10.74 -16.01
N TRP A 243 -4.57 10.81 -16.48
CA TRP A 243 -3.91 9.73 -17.21
C TRP A 243 -2.43 9.73 -16.86
N GLY A 244 -1.75 8.63 -17.08
CA GLY A 244 -0.31 8.56 -16.87
C GLY A 244 0.30 7.27 -17.37
N ILE A 245 1.63 7.26 -17.35
CA ILE A 245 2.45 6.08 -17.58
C ILE A 245 3.57 6.06 -16.54
N LYS A 246 3.80 4.90 -15.95
CA LYS A 246 4.80 4.66 -14.92
C LYS A 246 5.78 3.62 -15.42
N LEU A 247 7.05 3.93 -15.32
CA LEU A 247 8.16 3.09 -15.79
C LEU A 247 9.10 2.87 -14.62
N TYR A 248 9.36 1.59 -14.25
CA TYR A 248 10.25 1.24 -13.15
C TYR A 248 11.22 0.14 -13.57
N ALA A 249 12.47 0.29 -13.13
CA ALA A 249 13.39 -0.82 -12.96
C ALA A 249 13.30 -1.27 -11.50
N ALA A 250 13.21 -2.58 -11.27
CA ALA A 250 13.18 -3.19 -9.95
C ALA A 250 14.34 -4.18 -9.78
N SER A 251 14.76 -4.39 -8.53
CA SER A 251 15.77 -5.39 -8.19
C SER A 251 15.43 -6.12 -6.90
N PHE A 252 15.95 -7.32 -6.79
CA PHE A 252 15.93 -8.15 -5.59
C PHE A 252 17.37 -8.52 -5.23
N ASN A 253 17.68 -8.54 -3.95
CA ASN A 253 18.98 -8.97 -3.45
C ASN A 253 18.82 -9.63 -2.07
N THR A 254 19.55 -10.72 -1.83
CA THR A 254 19.60 -11.44 -0.55
C THR A 254 21.00 -11.41 -0.01
N ASN A 255 21.14 -11.13 1.29
CA ASN A 255 22.34 -11.35 2.08
C ASN A 255 21.99 -12.35 3.19
N ALA A 256 22.58 -13.54 3.14
CA ALA A 256 22.32 -14.62 4.08
C ALA A 256 23.64 -15.18 4.64
N SER A 257 23.59 -15.72 5.86
CA SER A 257 24.76 -16.35 6.49
C SER A 257 25.13 -17.70 5.86
N THR A 258 24.19 -18.32 5.16
CA THR A 258 24.40 -19.56 4.39
C THR A 258 23.99 -19.34 2.93
N PRO A 259 24.49 -20.15 1.97
CA PRO A 259 24.09 -20.05 0.58
C PRO A 259 22.57 -20.21 0.40
N VAL A 260 21.93 -19.25 -0.27
CA VAL A 260 20.50 -19.30 -0.63
C VAL A 260 20.35 -19.64 -2.11
N PHE A 261 19.19 -20.14 -2.46
CA PHE A 261 18.90 -20.59 -3.83
C PHE A 261 18.96 -19.44 -4.86
N ASN A 262 18.58 -18.22 -4.47
CA ASN A 262 18.65 -17.04 -5.32
C ASN A 262 19.12 -15.82 -4.53
N GLU A 263 20.24 -15.25 -4.96
CA GLU A 263 20.88 -14.12 -4.29
C GLU A 263 20.47 -12.78 -4.88
N ASP A 264 20.17 -12.74 -6.19
CA ASP A 264 19.86 -11.51 -6.92
C ASP A 264 18.87 -11.72 -8.06
N GLY A 265 18.15 -10.67 -8.41
CA GLY A 265 17.22 -10.64 -9.54
C GLY A 265 16.86 -9.22 -9.93
N ALA A 266 16.32 -9.07 -11.12
CA ALA A 266 15.91 -7.77 -11.65
C ALA A 266 14.56 -7.87 -12.38
N GLY A 267 13.87 -6.74 -12.51
CA GLY A 267 12.61 -6.65 -13.25
C GLY A 267 12.37 -5.28 -13.84
N PHE A 268 11.46 -5.25 -14.78
CA PHE A 268 10.99 -4.03 -15.42
C PHE A 268 9.46 -3.99 -15.39
N PHE A 269 8.91 -2.86 -14.92
CA PHE A 269 7.48 -2.65 -14.75
C PHE A 269 7.01 -1.43 -15.51
N VAL A 270 6.00 -1.61 -16.36
CA VAL A 270 5.33 -0.54 -17.13
C VAL A 270 3.86 -0.53 -16.77
N ASN A 271 3.33 0.64 -16.43
CA ASN A 271 1.96 0.76 -15.96
C ASN A 271 1.28 2.04 -16.49
N PRO A 272 0.72 2.03 -17.73
CA PRO A 272 -0.16 3.09 -18.22
C PRO A 272 -1.54 3.01 -17.58
N TYR A 273 -2.18 4.16 -17.35
CA TYR A 273 -3.54 4.23 -16.84
C TYR A 273 -4.32 5.45 -17.33
N VAL A 274 -5.64 5.30 -17.30
CA VAL A 274 -6.61 6.40 -17.48
C VAL A 274 -7.67 6.30 -16.40
N LYS A 275 -7.88 7.40 -15.67
CA LYS A 275 -8.97 7.60 -14.70
C LYS A 275 -10.05 8.45 -15.30
N THR A 276 -11.30 8.09 -15.03
CA THR A 276 -12.46 8.86 -15.46
C THR A 276 -13.14 9.59 -14.31
N THR A 277 -13.93 10.59 -14.62
CA THR A 277 -14.76 11.32 -13.65
C THR A 277 -15.94 10.49 -13.13
N ILE A 278 -16.31 9.40 -13.81
CA ILE A 278 -17.40 8.48 -13.39
C ILE A 278 -16.92 7.36 -12.45
N GLY A 279 -15.65 7.40 -11.99
CA GLY A 279 -15.12 6.41 -11.04
C GLY A 279 -14.46 5.18 -11.69
N LEU A 280 -14.48 5.06 -13.03
CA LEU A 280 -13.78 3.98 -13.74
C LEU A 280 -12.31 4.34 -13.94
N THR A 281 -11.41 3.43 -13.57
CA THR A 281 -9.99 3.45 -13.94
C THR A 281 -9.67 2.24 -14.82
N VAL A 282 -9.07 2.48 -15.96
CA VAL A 282 -8.52 1.44 -16.85
C VAL A 282 -7.00 1.52 -16.76
N MET A 283 -6.36 0.39 -16.48
CA MET A 283 -4.92 0.30 -16.28
C MET A 283 -4.35 -0.88 -17.03
N GLY A 284 -3.23 -0.67 -17.70
CA GLY A 284 -2.39 -1.73 -18.25
C GLY A 284 -1.21 -1.99 -17.31
N SER A 285 -0.68 -3.21 -17.31
CA SER A 285 0.59 -3.50 -16.67
C SER A 285 1.37 -4.48 -17.53
N TYR A 286 2.66 -4.22 -17.70
CA TYR A 286 3.60 -5.17 -18.26
C TYR A 286 4.70 -5.41 -17.25
N TRP A 287 4.99 -6.66 -16.97
CA TRP A 287 6.08 -7.10 -16.11
C TRP A 287 7.02 -8.01 -16.85
N TYR A 288 8.30 -7.79 -16.64
CA TYR A 288 9.38 -8.69 -16.99
C TYR A 288 10.31 -8.84 -15.79
N GLY A 289 10.50 -10.04 -15.28
CA GLY A 289 11.39 -10.36 -14.17
C GLY A 289 12.38 -11.47 -14.56
N ASP A 290 13.67 -11.27 -14.26
CA ASP A 290 14.72 -12.29 -14.34
C ASP A 290 15.21 -12.60 -12.93
N ARG A 291 14.98 -13.83 -12.46
CA ARG A 291 15.29 -14.27 -11.09
C ARG A 291 14.80 -13.33 -9.98
N PHE A 292 13.78 -12.54 -10.29
CA PHE A 292 13.22 -11.58 -9.34
C PHE A 292 12.40 -12.30 -8.27
N LEU A 293 12.65 -11.95 -7.01
CA LEU A 293 11.82 -12.33 -5.87
C LEU A 293 11.30 -11.08 -5.18
N THR A 294 10.24 -11.23 -4.38
CA THR A 294 9.66 -10.13 -3.63
C THR A 294 9.58 -10.45 -2.13
N ILE A 295 9.64 -9.40 -1.31
CA ILE A 295 9.52 -9.49 0.15
C ILE A 295 8.05 -9.38 0.57
N GLN A 296 7.34 -8.40 0.01
CA GLN A 296 5.94 -8.09 0.33
C GLN A 296 5.09 -7.86 -0.92
N GLY A 297 5.66 -8.03 -2.11
CA GLY A 297 4.94 -7.85 -3.37
C GLY A 297 4.00 -9.01 -3.67
N SER A 298 3.15 -8.82 -4.67
CA SER A 298 2.21 -9.84 -5.10
C SER A 298 2.91 -11.07 -5.66
N SER A 299 2.35 -12.25 -5.40
CA SER A 299 2.80 -13.55 -5.88
C SER A 299 2.83 -13.68 -7.40
N LEU A 300 2.24 -12.75 -8.13
CA LEU A 300 2.28 -12.68 -9.60
C LEU A 300 3.68 -12.35 -10.15
N TYR A 301 4.51 -11.60 -9.41
CA TYR A 301 5.75 -11.02 -9.92
C TYR A 301 7.02 -11.88 -9.76
N PRO A 302 7.13 -12.72 -8.69
CA PRO A 302 8.32 -13.57 -8.50
C PRO A 302 8.55 -14.54 -9.65
N SER A 303 9.83 -14.82 -9.91
CA SER A 303 10.28 -15.89 -10.80
C SER A 303 10.34 -17.25 -10.10
N ALA A 304 9.74 -17.39 -8.92
CA ALA A 304 9.70 -18.62 -8.13
C ALA A 304 8.27 -18.96 -7.75
N ASN A 305 7.99 -20.27 -7.69
CA ASN A 305 6.70 -20.78 -7.25
C ASN A 305 6.53 -20.60 -5.73
N ASP A 306 5.39 -20.11 -5.28
CA ASP A 306 5.08 -19.89 -3.86
C ASP A 306 5.06 -21.19 -3.04
N GLN A 307 4.55 -22.27 -3.62
CA GLN A 307 4.45 -23.57 -2.95
C GLN A 307 5.70 -24.43 -3.10
N TYR A 308 6.42 -24.25 -4.20
CA TYR A 308 7.65 -24.98 -4.49
C TYR A 308 8.80 -24.01 -4.72
N PRO A 309 9.35 -23.38 -3.64
CA PRO A 309 10.39 -22.35 -3.77
C PRO A 309 11.66 -22.79 -4.48
N LEU A 310 11.90 -24.12 -4.58
CA LEU A 310 12.99 -24.70 -5.36
C LEU A 310 12.70 -24.77 -6.86
N ARG A 311 11.45 -24.52 -7.28
CA ARG A 311 11.06 -24.40 -8.68
C ARG A 311 11.14 -22.94 -9.08
N MET A 312 12.27 -22.54 -9.63
CA MET A 312 12.44 -21.24 -10.24
C MET A 312 12.36 -21.36 -11.76
N ASP A 313 11.47 -20.58 -12.36
CA ASP A 313 11.62 -20.18 -13.73
C ASP A 313 12.53 -18.95 -13.76
N LYS A 314 13.56 -18.96 -14.62
CA LYS A 314 14.50 -17.83 -14.68
C LYS A 314 13.79 -16.51 -14.97
N ARG A 315 12.68 -16.58 -15.67
CA ARG A 315 11.94 -15.42 -16.16
C ARG A 315 10.47 -15.52 -15.81
N ARG A 316 9.89 -14.39 -15.44
CA ARG A 316 8.45 -14.20 -15.28
C ARG A 316 8.03 -13.02 -16.15
N GLU A 317 7.08 -13.25 -17.07
CA GLU A 317 6.64 -12.20 -17.98
C GLU A 317 5.14 -12.30 -18.21
N PHE A 318 4.43 -11.17 -18.04
CA PHE A 318 2.99 -11.10 -18.28
C PHE A 318 2.52 -9.70 -18.65
N VAL A 319 1.36 -9.67 -19.29
CA VAL A 319 0.58 -8.45 -19.55
C VAL A 319 -0.74 -8.54 -18.81
N MET A 320 -1.11 -7.49 -18.10
CA MET A 320 -2.36 -7.41 -17.32
C MET A 320 -3.17 -6.17 -17.74
N ILE A 321 -4.48 -6.33 -17.76
CA ILE A 321 -5.44 -5.21 -17.88
C ILE A 321 -6.27 -5.19 -16.60
N ARG A 322 -6.42 -4.02 -16.00
CA ARG A 322 -7.26 -3.82 -14.81
C ARG A 322 -8.38 -2.84 -15.10
N LEU A 323 -9.57 -3.25 -14.70
CA LEU A 323 -10.75 -2.40 -14.64
C LEU A 323 -11.10 -2.20 -13.16
N LEU A 324 -10.98 -0.97 -12.68
CA LEU A 324 -11.24 -0.59 -11.29
C LEU A 324 -12.39 0.40 -11.30
N TYR A 325 -13.46 0.10 -10.57
CA TYR A 325 -14.62 0.98 -10.49
C TYR A 325 -14.96 1.31 -9.04
N ASP A 326 -14.88 2.59 -8.69
CA ASP A 326 -15.19 3.12 -7.37
C ASP A 326 -16.50 3.90 -7.41
N LEU A 327 -17.49 3.42 -6.67
CA LEU A 327 -18.79 4.06 -6.49
C LEU A 327 -18.93 4.59 -5.07
N LYS A 328 -18.99 5.90 -4.90
CA LYS A 328 -19.33 6.52 -3.63
C LYS A 328 -20.83 6.37 -3.35
N VAL A 329 -21.18 5.47 -2.43
CA VAL A 329 -22.59 5.14 -2.10
C VAL A 329 -23.17 6.15 -1.12
N ALA A 330 -22.39 6.54 -0.10
CA ALA A 330 -22.76 7.51 0.94
C ALA A 330 -21.51 8.19 1.50
N ALA A 331 -21.70 9.11 2.47
CA ALA A 331 -20.56 9.63 3.23
C ALA A 331 -19.80 8.47 3.89
N GLY A 332 -18.47 8.46 3.74
CA GLY A 332 -17.61 7.41 4.25
C GLY A 332 -17.76 6.03 3.62
N LEU A 333 -18.76 5.77 2.75
CA LEU A 333 -19.05 4.45 2.19
C LEU A 333 -18.77 4.41 0.69
N THR A 334 -17.84 3.56 0.29
CA THR A 334 -17.45 3.32 -1.11
C THR A 334 -17.58 1.85 -1.45
N LEU A 335 -18.21 1.54 -2.56
CA LEU A 335 -18.23 0.22 -3.20
C LEU A 335 -17.17 0.22 -4.31
N THR A 336 -16.25 -0.73 -4.27
CA THR A 336 -15.20 -0.91 -5.29
C THR A 336 -15.38 -2.25 -5.97
N ALA A 337 -15.39 -2.26 -7.30
CA ALA A 337 -15.33 -3.49 -8.11
C ALA A 337 -14.04 -3.53 -8.91
N ARG A 338 -13.41 -4.70 -9.03
CA ARG A 338 -12.17 -4.93 -9.78
C ARG A 338 -12.30 -6.15 -10.68
N ALA A 339 -11.73 -6.05 -11.88
CA ALA A 339 -11.50 -7.16 -12.79
C ALA A 339 -10.09 -7.04 -13.35
N GLU A 340 -9.29 -8.08 -13.20
CA GLU A 340 -7.84 -8.05 -13.43
C GLU A 340 -7.39 -9.28 -14.22
N PRO A 341 -7.81 -9.43 -15.52
CA PRO A 341 -7.27 -10.46 -16.39
C PRO A 341 -5.81 -10.21 -16.75
N PHE A 342 -5.01 -11.27 -16.80
CA PHE A 342 -3.64 -11.20 -17.29
C PHE A 342 -3.28 -12.42 -18.16
N TYR A 343 -2.38 -12.20 -19.08
CA TYR A 343 -1.84 -13.24 -19.95
C TYR A 343 -0.37 -13.47 -19.58
N ASP A 344 -0.09 -14.67 -19.08
CA ASP A 344 1.25 -15.15 -18.85
C ASP A 344 1.86 -15.59 -20.18
N THR A 345 2.99 -14.97 -20.57
CA THR A 345 3.64 -15.27 -21.86
C THR A 345 4.43 -16.57 -21.84
N TYR A 346 4.79 -17.08 -20.65
CA TYR A 346 5.51 -18.33 -20.48
C TYR A 346 4.61 -19.55 -20.39
N ALA A 347 3.53 -19.42 -19.58
CA ALA A 347 2.54 -20.47 -19.45
C ALA A 347 1.57 -20.51 -20.63
N GLU A 348 1.57 -19.44 -21.47
CA GLU A 348 0.64 -19.22 -22.59
C GLU A 348 -0.83 -19.30 -22.13
N ASN A 349 -1.11 -18.93 -20.89
CA ASN A 349 -2.43 -18.99 -20.27
C ASN A 349 -3.00 -17.60 -20.01
N LEU A 350 -4.32 -17.49 -20.21
CA LEU A 350 -5.11 -16.37 -19.71
C LEU A 350 -5.65 -16.69 -18.32
N GLU A 351 -5.29 -15.86 -17.36
CA GLU A 351 -5.69 -15.96 -15.97
C GLU A 351 -6.39 -14.68 -15.53
N TYR A 352 -7.18 -14.74 -14.48
CA TYR A 352 -7.91 -13.56 -14.05
C TYR A 352 -8.22 -13.57 -12.56
N SER A 353 -8.36 -12.38 -12.01
CA SER A 353 -8.99 -12.18 -10.71
C SER A 353 -10.12 -11.16 -10.78
N PHE A 354 -11.06 -11.28 -9.86
CA PHE A 354 -12.10 -10.29 -9.67
C PHE A 354 -12.36 -10.08 -8.18
N GLY A 355 -12.78 -8.87 -7.83
CA GLY A 355 -13.05 -8.52 -6.45
C GLY A 355 -14.16 -7.50 -6.31
N LEU A 356 -14.90 -7.62 -5.21
CA LEU A 356 -15.90 -6.66 -4.74
C LEU A 356 -15.58 -6.28 -3.32
N TYR A 357 -15.55 -4.96 -3.05
CA TYR A 357 -15.13 -4.43 -1.77
C TYR A 357 -16.08 -3.35 -1.29
N LEU A 358 -16.41 -3.38 -0.02
CA LEU A 358 -17.22 -2.37 0.65
C LEU A 358 -16.39 -1.69 1.73
N ASN A 359 -15.94 -0.46 1.48
CA ASN A 359 -15.16 0.33 2.40
C ASN A 359 -16.03 1.32 3.14
N PHE A 360 -15.93 1.36 4.46
CA PHE A 360 -16.52 2.39 5.30
C PHE A 360 -15.47 2.97 6.24
N SER A 361 -15.37 4.31 6.28
CA SER A 361 -14.47 5.01 7.19
C SER A 361 -15.05 6.36 7.58
N GLU A 362 -15.45 6.48 8.85
CA GLU A 362 -16.02 7.72 9.40
C GLU A 362 -15.60 7.96 10.85
N ARG A 363 -15.63 9.24 11.27
CA ARG A 363 -15.40 9.66 12.64
C ARG A 363 -16.59 10.45 13.17
N PHE A 364 -17.11 10.06 14.31
CA PHE A 364 -18.25 10.68 14.98
C PHE A 364 -17.76 11.47 16.20
N PHE A 365 -18.07 12.76 16.24
CA PHE A 365 -17.73 13.61 17.38
C PHE A 365 -18.45 13.12 18.65
N LEU A 366 -17.73 12.99 19.75
CA LEU A 366 -18.29 12.59 21.05
C LEU A 366 -18.34 13.77 22.03
N LEU A 367 -17.20 14.40 22.29
CA LEU A 367 -17.11 15.51 23.26
C LEU A 367 -15.88 16.40 23.02
N ASN A 368 -15.88 17.57 23.68
CA ASN A 368 -14.74 18.48 23.73
C ASN A 368 -14.24 18.61 25.18
N ALA A 369 -13.14 17.93 25.51
CA ALA A 369 -12.58 17.88 26.86
C ALA A 369 -12.03 19.24 27.35
N LYS A 370 -11.70 20.19 26.44
CA LYS A 370 -11.21 21.54 26.80
C LYS A 370 -12.32 22.51 27.16
N LYS A 371 -13.57 22.26 26.75
CA LYS A 371 -14.71 23.13 27.06
C LYS A 371 -15.26 22.91 28.50
N ASN A 372 -14.85 21.82 29.14
CA ASN A 372 -15.34 21.40 30.45
C ASN A 372 -14.32 21.68 31.58
N ARG A 373 -13.30 22.46 31.30
CA ARG A 373 -12.35 23.07 32.26
C ARG A 373 -12.46 24.59 32.14
#